data_6134df647e178b863eff8ab18de6c664
#
_entry.id   6134df647e178b863eff8ab18de6c664
#
_cell.length_a   1.000
_cell.length_b   1.000
_cell.length_c   1.000
_cell.angle_alpha   90.00
_cell.angle_beta   90.00
_cell.angle_gamma   90.00
#
_symmetry.space_group_name_H-M   'P 1'
#
loop_
_entity.id
_entity.type
_entity.pdbx_description
1 polymer ?
#
loop_
_entity_poly.entity_id
_entity_poly.type
_entity_poly.pdbx_seq_one_letter_code
_entity_poly.pdbx_strand_id
1 'polypeptide(L)'
;MRLNLSSNDLKNELPTITMKLIKTACLVLSFVLFASAKDEKSNLVFGKQVSKSGIKHSFLICGNRTVLLNENSEIIWQTEGYGRDGFVLRNGHILVSVGNVAKEITREGKVVWSYKLSKGNKELGSCMRLENGNTLVVERGVNPQLLEVDKVGGIAVRVPLQPETNNAHMQTRMARKLPSGNYIVPHLLAFAVKEYKPDGTVVRTVKTDLPELGGRKERNWPFTAIHLNGGNLLVNLTNGNKTVEFDPKGKVAWRVDNSHVGGRFADPCGGQRLRNGNTVICSYGQKKGDMPKIFEVNREKEVVWEYFNPEVRAHEVHVITTNRKPEGL
;
A
#
# COMPACT_ATOMS: atom_id res chain seq x y z
N MET A 1 32.07 -38.46 59.93
CA MET A 1 32.66 -39.79 59.66
C MET A 1 33.40 -39.63 58.37
N ARG A 2 34.66 -39.20 58.42
CA ARG A 2 35.91 -39.99 58.34
C ARG A 2 35.82 -40.99 57.18
N LEU A 3 36.69 -41.11 56.18
CA LEU A 3 38.15 -40.92 56.04
C LEU A 3 38.41 -40.92 54.53
N ASN A 4 39.19 -40.06 53.91
CA ASN A 4 40.65 -40.04 53.85
C ASN A 4 41.30 -41.14 52.99
N LEU A 5 42.24 -40.63 52.16
CA LEU A 5 43.54 -41.14 51.71
C LEU A 5 43.54 -41.92 50.39
N SER A 6 44.50 -41.86 49.52
CA SER A 6 45.73 -41.07 49.30
C SER A 6 46.38 -41.70 48.03
N SER A 7 46.92 -40.89 47.21
CA SER A 7 48.28 -40.82 46.67
C SER A 7 48.96 -42.01 46.08
N ASN A 8 49.69 -41.68 45.10
CA ASN A 8 51.07 -42.08 44.66
C ASN A 8 51.16 -42.75 43.29
N ASP A 9 51.74 -42.00 42.41
CA ASP A 9 53.10 -42.15 41.83
C ASP A 9 53.40 -43.41 41.02
N LEU A 10 53.75 -43.17 39.78
CA LEU A 10 55.12 -43.58 39.32
C LEU A 10 55.36 -43.16 37.86
N LYS A 11 56.41 -42.47 37.72
CA LYS A 11 57.21 -42.15 36.54
C LYS A 11 57.52 -43.34 35.64
N ASN A 12 57.72 -43.04 34.35
CA ASN A 12 58.92 -43.38 33.58
C ASN A 12 58.73 -43.01 32.11
N GLU A 13 59.42 -42.07 31.65
CA GLU A 13 60.63 -41.98 30.85
C GLU A 13 60.50 -42.29 29.35
N LEU A 14 60.93 -41.30 28.61
CA LEU A 14 61.21 -41.20 27.17
C LEU A 14 62.24 -42.26 26.70
N PRO A 15 62.35 -42.50 25.39
CA PRO A 15 63.54 -41.98 24.74
C PRO A 15 63.25 -41.21 23.41
N THR A 16 64.06 -40.23 23.28
CA THR A 16 64.40 -39.42 22.12
C THR A 16 65.07 -40.28 21.02
N ILE A 17 64.60 -40.14 19.78
CA ILE A 17 65.48 -40.41 18.61
C ILE A 17 65.34 -39.24 17.64
N THR A 18 66.45 -38.53 17.51
CA THR A 18 66.79 -37.55 16.52
C THR A 18 67.19 -38.22 15.20
N MET A 19 66.76 -37.70 14.06
CA MET A 19 67.64 -37.41 12.91
C MET A 19 66.83 -36.88 11.67
N LYS A 20 67.10 -35.69 11.35
CA LYS A 20 67.66 -35.07 10.12
C LYS A 20 66.93 -35.25 8.78
N LEU A 21 66.53 -34.09 8.31
CA LEU A 21 66.66 -33.49 6.97
C LEU A 21 66.35 -34.32 5.74
N ILE A 22 65.39 -33.83 4.93
CA ILE A 22 65.71 -33.34 3.57
C ILE A 22 64.56 -32.39 3.13
N LYS A 23 65.00 -31.25 2.62
CA LYS A 23 64.22 -30.20 1.98
C LYS A 23 63.65 -30.69 0.66
N THR A 24 62.38 -30.46 0.39
CA THR A 24 61.96 -30.03 -0.95
C THR A 24 60.66 -29.24 -0.82
N ALA A 25 60.78 -27.97 -1.13
CA ALA A 25 59.66 -27.04 -1.21
C ALA A 25 58.82 -27.37 -2.44
N CYS A 26 57.55 -27.65 -2.24
CA CYS A 26 56.53 -27.47 -3.25
C CYS A 26 55.45 -26.57 -2.62
N LEU A 27 55.60 -25.29 -2.88
CA LEU A 27 54.61 -24.27 -2.59
C LEU A 27 53.51 -24.41 -3.65
N VAL A 28 52.51 -25.22 -3.37
CA VAL A 28 51.25 -25.21 -4.16
C VAL A 28 50.40 -24.12 -3.58
N LEU A 29 50.47 -22.94 -4.21
CA LEU A 29 49.58 -21.84 -3.98
C LEU A 29 48.20 -22.24 -4.52
N SER A 30 47.38 -22.83 -3.68
CA SER A 30 45.95 -23.04 -3.95
C SER A 30 45.27 -21.66 -3.88
N PHE A 31 45.21 -20.97 -5.01
CA PHE A 31 44.24 -19.89 -5.17
C PHE A 31 42.84 -20.50 -5.10
N VAL A 32 42.26 -20.50 -3.91
CA VAL A 32 40.83 -20.66 -3.74
C VAL A 32 40.22 -19.36 -4.26
N LEU A 33 39.84 -19.36 -5.52
CA LEU A 33 38.91 -18.43 -6.09
C LEU A 33 37.60 -18.58 -5.30
N PHE A 34 37.41 -17.75 -4.28
CA PHE A 34 36.07 -17.45 -3.79
C PHE A 34 35.38 -16.69 -4.93
N ALA A 35 34.81 -17.41 -5.88
CA ALA A 35 33.73 -16.91 -6.68
C ALA A 35 32.62 -16.60 -5.68
N SER A 36 32.47 -15.31 -5.33
CA SER A 36 31.26 -14.79 -4.72
C SER A 36 30.14 -15.09 -5.71
N ALA A 37 29.49 -16.25 -5.57
CA ALA A 37 28.17 -16.45 -6.13
C ALA A 37 27.30 -15.41 -5.46
N LYS A 38 27.07 -14.29 -6.14
CA LYS A 38 25.87 -13.51 -5.88
C LYS A 38 24.74 -14.51 -6.06
N ASP A 39 24.15 -14.95 -4.97
CA ASP A 39 22.82 -15.52 -4.99
C ASP A 39 21.93 -14.51 -5.70
N GLU A 40 21.74 -14.68 -7.00
CA GLU A 40 20.59 -14.13 -7.70
C GLU A 40 19.38 -14.80 -7.05
N LYS A 41 18.89 -14.22 -5.95
CA LYS A 41 17.56 -14.54 -5.46
C LYS A 41 16.63 -14.28 -6.62
N SER A 42 16.24 -15.33 -7.33
CA SER A 42 15.18 -15.23 -8.32
C SER A 42 13.97 -14.65 -7.61
N ASN A 43 13.63 -13.39 -7.92
CA ASN A 43 12.49 -12.75 -7.32
C ASN A 43 11.24 -13.59 -7.63
N LEU A 44 10.46 -13.89 -6.61
CA LEU A 44 9.25 -14.68 -6.78
C LEU A 44 8.24 -13.89 -7.64
N VAL A 45 7.84 -14.49 -8.75
CA VAL A 45 6.77 -13.95 -9.58
C VAL A 45 5.44 -14.07 -8.82
N PHE A 46 4.77 -12.95 -8.62
CA PHE A 46 3.54 -12.84 -7.85
C PHE A 46 2.40 -12.33 -8.71
N GLY A 47 1.73 -13.23 -9.41
CA GLY A 47 0.63 -12.91 -10.32
C GLY A 47 1.06 -12.62 -11.76
N LYS A 48 0.13 -12.13 -12.57
CA LYS A 48 0.32 -11.93 -14.01
C LYS A 48 -0.27 -10.59 -14.45
N GLN A 49 0.54 -9.79 -15.14
CA GLN A 49 0.08 -8.62 -15.88
C GLN A 49 -0.28 -9.00 -17.32
N VAL A 50 -1.39 -8.47 -17.83
CA VAL A 50 -1.87 -8.70 -19.21
C VAL A 50 -2.21 -7.35 -19.81
N SER A 51 -1.68 -7.07 -21.02
CA SER A 51 -2.01 -5.90 -21.82
C SER A 51 -1.79 -6.20 -23.29
N LYS A 52 -2.75 -5.81 -24.12
CA LYS A 52 -2.64 -5.94 -25.59
C LYS A 52 -1.63 -4.98 -26.20
N SER A 53 -1.44 -3.82 -25.57
CA SER A 53 -0.50 -2.77 -26.00
C SER A 53 0.87 -2.84 -25.35
N GLY A 54 1.16 -3.90 -24.57
CA GLY A 54 2.45 -4.08 -23.91
C GLY A 54 2.67 -3.18 -22.69
N ILE A 55 1.60 -2.66 -22.08
CA ILE A 55 1.68 -1.90 -20.82
C ILE A 55 2.17 -2.83 -19.72
N LYS A 56 3.16 -2.36 -18.96
CA LYS A 56 3.67 -3.00 -17.74
C LYS A 56 3.81 -1.95 -16.65
N HIS A 57 3.40 -2.30 -15.45
CA HIS A 57 3.53 -1.45 -14.27
C HIS A 57 4.46 -2.06 -13.22
N SER A 58 5.24 -1.20 -12.55
CA SER A 58 5.74 -1.45 -11.21
C SER A 58 4.79 -0.79 -10.23
N PHE A 59 4.30 -1.51 -9.21
CA PHE A 59 3.25 -1.00 -8.33
C PHE A 59 3.26 -1.65 -6.95
N LEU A 60 2.87 -0.86 -5.96
CA LEU A 60 2.58 -1.32 -4.60
C LEU A 60 1.11 -1.75 -4.53
N ILE A 61 0.85 -2.92 -3.97
CA ILE A 61 -0.49 -3.37 -3.58
C ILE A 61 -0.61 -3.26 -2.06
N CYS A 62 -1.69 -2.65 -1.56
CA CYS A 62 -2.10 -2.75 -0.18
C CYS A 62 -3.41 -3.53 -0.08
N GLY A 63 -3.46 -4.54 0.78
CA GLY A 63 -4.61 -5.43 0.94
C GLY A 63 -4.30 -6.56 1.91
N ASN A 64 -4.86 -7.74 1.67
CA ASN A 64 -4.51 -8.94 2.44
C ASN A 64 -3.05 -9.38 2.22
N ARG A 65 -2.43 -8.90 1.16
CA ARG A 65 -0.99 -8.91 0.90
C ARG A 65 -0.55 -7.47 0.66
N THR A 66 0.56 -7.06 1.26
CA THR A 66 1.17 -5.75 1.05
C THR A 66 2.52 -5.97 0.40
N VAL A 67 2.56 -5.80 -0.91
CA VAL A 67 3.71 -6.16 -1.76
C VAL A 67 3.99 -5.08 -2.78
N LEU A 68 5.27 -4.85 -3.07
CA LEU A 68 5.73 -4.03 -4.18
C LEU A 68 6.25 -4.95 -5.28
N LEU A 69 5.70 -4.78 -6.47
CA LEU A 69 6.06 -5.55 -7.65
C LEU A 69 6.81 -4.69 -8.66
N ASN A 70 7.77 -5.29 -9.35
CA ASN A 70 8.36 -4.71 -10.55
C ASN A 70 7.49 -4.97 -11.79
N GLU A 71 7.91 -4.47 -12.95
CA GLU A 71 7.18 -4.61 -14.21
C GLU A 71 7.08 -6.05 -14.75
N ASN A 72 7.83 -6.99 -14.16
CA ASN A 72 7.72 -8.43 -14.44
C ASN A 72 6.84 -9.17 -13.44
N SER A 73 6.14 -8.44 -12.56
CA SER A 73 5.35 -8.99 -11.44
C SER A 73 6.19 -9.74 -10.41
N GLU A 74 7.47 -9.46 -10.29
CA GLU A 74 8.34 -10.02 -9.28
C GLU A 74 8.25 -9.20 -7.99
N ILE A 75 8.19 -9.87 -6.82
CA ILE A 75 8.19 -9.20 -5.54
C ILE A 75 9.58 -8.60 -5.29
N ILE A 76 9.65 -7.27 -5.16
CA ILE A 76 10.87 -6.54 -4.83
C ILE A 76 10.85 -5.96 -3.40
N TRP A 77 9.71 -6.03 -2.73
CA TRP A 77 9.52 -5.73 -1.32
C TRP A 77 8.16 -6.22 -0.83
N GLN A 78 8.06 -6.58 0.43
CA GLN A 78 6.80 -6.96 1.08
C GLN A 78 6.85 -6.72 2.59
N THR A 79 5.67 -6.61 3.21
CA THR A 79 5.51 -6.61 4.66
C THR A 79 4.30 -7.46 5.06
N GLU A 80 4.34 -7.96 6.28
CA GLU A 80 3.22 -8.70 6.85
C GLU A 80 2.08 -7.77 7.27
N GLY A 81 0.89 -8.36 7.36
CA GLY A 81 -0.33 -7.72 7.82
C GLY A 81 -1.19 -7.15 6.69
N TYR A 82 -2.42 -6.80 7.07
CA TYR A 82 -3.44 -6.29 6.14
C TYR A 82 -3.25 -4.78 5.93
N GLY A 83 -2.80 -4.39 4.73
CA GLY A 83 -2.64 -2.99 4.35
C GLY A 83 -3.95 -2.39 3.84
N ARG A 84 -4.32 -1.19 4.31
CA ARG A 84 -5.49 -0.48 3.80
C ARG A 84 -5.12 0.58 2.78
N ASP A 85 -4.06 1.32 3.04
CA ASP A 85 -3.60 2.46 2.26
C ASP A 85 -2.07 2.49 2.28
N GLY A 86 -1.44 2.95 1.22
CA GLY A 86 0.02 3.04 1.21
C GLY A 86 0.61 3.55 -0.08
N PHE A 87 1.85 4.06 0.05
CA PHE A 87 2.59 4.73 -1.01
C PHE A 87 4.06 4.40 -0.94
N VAL A 88 4.70 4.31 -2.08
CA VAL A 88 6.16 4.40 -2.19
C VAL A 88 6.52 5.88 -2.18
N LEU A 89 7.30 6.31 -1.19
CA LEU A 89 7.71 7.69 -1.01
C LEU A 89 8.87 8.05 -1.94
N ARG A 90 9.12 9.36 -2.13
CA ARG A 90 10.22 9.87 -2.98
C ARG A 90 11.61 9.37 -2.56
N ASN A 91 11.82 9.11 -1.26
CA ASN A 91 13.05 8.53 -0.73
C ASN A 91 13.15 7.00 -0.93
N GLY A 92 12.17 6.38 -1.59
CA GLY A 92 12.08 4.95 -1.83
C GLY A 92 11.52 4.12 -0.66
N HIS A 93 11.27 4.72 0.52
CA HIS A 93 10.60 4.04 1.62
C HIS A 93 9.14 3.77 1.30
N ILE A 94 8.51 2.89 2.05
CA ILE A 94 7.10 2.57 1.92
C ILE A 94 6.37 3.09 3.15
N LEU A 95 5.41 3.99 2.93
CA LEU A 95 4.42 4.37 3.93
C LEU A 95 3.20 3.49 3.76
N VAL A 96 2.73 2.86 4.82
CA VAL A 96 1.57 1.95 4.77
C VAL A 96 0.80 1.96 6.09
N SER A 97 -0.53 1.89 6.01
CA SER A 97 -1.38 1.60 7.16
C SER A 97 -1.64 0.09 7.22
N VAL A 98 -1.08 -0.59 8.24
CA VAL A 98 -1.23 -2.03 8.47
C VAL A 98 -1.90 -2.24 9.82
N GLY A 99 -3.08 -2.87 9.82
CA GLY A 99 -3.89 -3.01 11.02
C GLY A 99 -4.20 -1.64 11.63
N ASN A 100 -3.75 -1.41 12.86
CA ASN A 100 -3.98 -0.17 13.62
C ASN A 100 -2.73 0.71 13.74
N VAL A 101 -1.78 0.57 12.82
CA VAL A 101 -0.53 1.32 12.80
C VAL A 101 -0.23 1.84 11.40
N ALA A 102 0.06 3.13 11.26
CA ALA A 102 0.72 3.65 10.07
C ALA A 102 2.24 3.58 10.27
N LYS A 103 2.97 3.09 9.25
CA LYS A 103 4.42 2.88 9.33
C LYS A 103 5.11 3.40 8.07
N GLU A 104 6.27 4.03 8.24
CA GLU A 104 7.24 4.22 7.18
C GLU A 104 8.34 3.17 7.34
N ILE A 105 8.57 2.38 6.29
CA ILE A 105 9.45 1.21 6.31
C ILE A 105 10.47 1.37 5.18
N THR A 106 11.76 1.14 5.47
CA THR A 106 12.81 1.12 4.43
C THR A 106 12.69 -0.11 3.54
N ARG A 107 13.46 -0.17 2.44
CA ARG A 107 13.50 -1.35 1.56
C ARG A 107 14.05 -2.59 2.26
N GLU A 108 14.90 -2.40 3.27
CA GLU A 108 15.51 -3.46 4.09
C GLU A 108 14.56 -3.92 5.23
N GLY A 109 13.35 -3.35 5.33
CA GLY A 109 12.35 -3.73 6.32
C GLY A 109 12.44 -3.01 7.66
N LYS A 110 13.32 -1.99 7.81
CA LYS A 110 13.43 -1.22 9.05
C LYS A 110 12.30 -0.19 9.15
N VAL A 111 11.54 -0.20 10.24
CA VAL A 111 10.57 0.85 10.58
C VAL A 111 11.31 2.09 11.05
N VAL A 112 11.14 3.21 10.34
CA VAL A 112 11.80 4.49 10.64
C VAL A 112 10.85 5.55 11.20
N TRP A 113 9.55 5.34 11.04
CA TRP A 113 8.49 6.15 11.64
C TRP A 113 7.26 5.28 11.85
N SER A 114 6.47 5.58 12.89
CA SER A 114 5.18 4.92 13.09
C SER A 114 4.22 5.80 13.87
N TYR A 115 2.93 5.60 13.59
CA TYR A 115 1.82 6.16 14.36
C TYR A 115 0.84 5.05 14.73
N LYS A 116 0.53 4.93 16.00
CA LYS A 116 -0.44 3.95 16.51
C LYS A 116 -1.78 4.61 16.76
N LEU A 117 -2.86 3.92 16.38
CA LEU A 117 -4.24 4.32 16.61
C LEU A 117 -4.48 4.82 18.05
N SER A 118 -5.18 5.95 18.18
CA SER A 118 -5.55 6.55 19.48
C SER A 118 -6.44 5.62 20.28
N LYS A 119 -6.30 5.70 21.61
CA LYS A 119 -7.15 4.95 22.55
C LYS A 119 -8.63 5.30 22.32
N GLY A 120 -9.49 4.28 22.25
CA GLY A 120 -10.94 4.41 22.02
C GLY A 120 -11.36 4.33 20.55
N ASN A 121 -10.48 4.65 19.60
CA ASN A 121 -10.74 4.38 18.20
C ASN A 121 -10.48 2.91 17.83
N LYS A 122 -11.06 2.43 16.73
CA LYS A 122 -11.08 1.00 16.37
C LYS A 122 -10.28 0.67 15.11
N GLU A 123 -10.20 1.60 14.17
CA GLU A 123 -9.59 1.35 12.87
C GLU A 123 -8.81 2.56 12.37
N LEU A 124 -7.66 2.31 11.76
CA LEU A 124 -6.91 3.30 10.99
C LEU A 124 -7.34 3.19 9.51
N GLY A 125 -7.84 4.29 8.96
CA GLY A 125 -8.50 4.30 7.64
C GLY A 125 -7.57 4.59 6.48
N SER A 126 -6.69 5.55 6.61
CA SER A 126 -5.74 5.97 5.58
C SER A 126 -4.44 6.48 6.15
N CYS A 127 -3.41 6.52 5.30
CA CYS A 127 -2.17 7.24 5.57
C CYS A 127 -1.65 7.87 4.27
N MET A 128 -1.14 9.10 4.34
CA MET A 128 -0.54 9.78 3.21
C MET A 128 0.56 10.73 3.68
N ARG A 129 1.74 10.67 3.07
CA ARG A 129 2.80 11.65 3.35
C ARG A 129 2.48 12.96 2.65
N LEU A 130 2.54 14.05 3.39
CA LEU A 130 2.29 15.40 2.91
C LEU A 130 3.59 16.09 2.50
N GLU A 131 3.50 17.13 1.69
CA GLU A 131 4.66 17.89 1.21
C GLU A 131 5.46 18.54 2.34
N ASN A 132 4.79 18.97 3.42
CA ASN A 132 5.43 19.52 4.62
C ASN A 132 6.15 18.44 5.47
N GLY A 133 6.09 17.19 5.07
CA GLY A 133 6.70 16.04 5.76
C GLY A 133 5.84 15.42 6.86
N ASN A 134 4.68 15.99 7.21
CA ASN A 134 3.71 15.37 8.09
C ASN A 134 3.06 14.15 7.40
N THR A 135 2.45 13.29 8.18
CA THR A 135 1.65 12.17 7.68
C THR A 135 0.18 12.41 8.04
N LEU A 136 -0.67 12.52 7.03
CA LEU A 136 -2.11 12.48 7.21
C LEU A 136 -2.49 11.04 7.59
N VAL A 137 -3.27 10.89 8.66
CA VAL A 137 -3.90 9.63 9.06
C VAL A 137 -5.37 9.86 9.39
N VAL A 138 -6.21 8.86 9.16
CA VAL A 138 -7.63 8.90 9.52
C VAL A 138 -7.95 7.79 10.49
N GLU A 139 -8.54 8.16 11.60
CA GLU A 139 -9.00 7.25 12.64
C GLU A 139 -10.53 7.14 12.62
N ARG A 140 -11.03 5.93 12.82
CA ARG A 140 -12.44 5.59 12.89
C ARG A 140 -12.76 4.93 14.23
N GLY A 141 -13.93 5.20 14.77
CA GLY A 141 -14.36 4.64 16.05
C GLY A 141 -15.24 5.59 16.83
N VAL A 142 -14.97 5.70 18.13
CA VAL A 142 -15.74 6.55 19.05
C VAL A 142 -15.47 8.04 18.79
N ASN A 143 -14.21 8.37 18.48
CA ASN A 143 -13.78 9.74 18.19
C ASN A 143 -13.16 9.78 16.78
N PRO A 144 -13.99 9.67 15.72
CA PRO A 144 -13.47 9.67 14.36
C PRO A 144 -12.81 11.01 14.03
N GLN A 145 -11.59 10.95 13.49
CA GLN A 145 -10.78 12.15 13.27
C GLN A 145 -9.78 11.95 12.14
N LEU A 146 -9.41 13.06 11.52
CA LEU A 146 -8.27 13.17 10.62
C LEU A 146 -7.16 13.92 11.37
N LEU A 147 -5.95 13.42 11.25
CA LEU A 147 -4.77 13.98 11.91
C LEU A 147 -3.66 14.25 10.89
N GLU A 148 -2.91 15.32 11.11
CA GLU A 148 -1.56 15.43 10.57
C GLU A 148 -0.57 15.15 11.70
N VAL A 149 0.21 14.10 11.52
CA VAL A 149 1.22 13.66 12.49
C VAL A 149 2.60 14.04 11.96
N ASP A 150 3.39 14.72 12.76
CA ASP A 150 4.73 15.14 12.39
C ASP A 150 5.74 13.98 12.42
N LYS A 151 7.00 14.29 12.10
CA LYS A 151 8.09 13.29 12.02
C LYS A 151 8.46 12.68 13.36
N VAL A 152 8.13 13.33 14.48
CA VAL A 152 8.43 12.85 15.84
C VAL A 152 7.19 12.28 16.55
N GLY A 153 6.04 12.21 15.85
CA GLY A 153 4.79 11.65 16.36
C GLY A 153 3.87 12.68 17.03
N GLY A 154 4.20 13.97 16.99
CA GLY A 154 3.35 15.06 17.46
C GLY A 154 2.15 15.29 16.54
N ILE A 155 1.00 15.71 17.10
CA ILE A 155 -0.20 16.04 16.34
C ILE A 155 -0.16 17.52 15.97
N ALA A 156 0.14 17.81 14.68
CA ALA A 156 0.19 19.17 14.15
C ALA A 156 -1.20 19.71 13.80
N VAL A 157 -2.10 18.85 13.30
CA VAL A 157 -3.48 19.21 12.96
C VAL A 157 -4.41 18.10 13.43
N ARG A 158 -5.57 18.49 13.96
CA ARG A 158 -6.65 17.58 14.35
C ARG A 158 -7.98 18.10 13.79
N VAL A 159 -8.61 17.31 12.94
CA VAL A 159 -9.93 17.60 12.37
C VAL A 159 -10.92 16.56 12.87
N PRO A 160 -11.88 16.93 13.74
CA PRO A 160 -12.95 16.03 14.14
C PRO A 160 -13.83 15.70 12.93
N LEU A 161 -14.14 14.42 12.73
CA LEU A 161 -15.02 13.97 11.69
C LEU A 161 -16.40 13.65 12.27
N GLN A 162 -17.46 13.93 11.51
CA GLN A 162 -18.85 13.68 11.89
C GLN A 162 -19.48 12.68 10.91
N PRO A 163 -19.19 11.37 11.05
CA PRO A 163 -19.81 10.35 10.21
C PRO A 163 -21.25 10.08 10.64
N GLU A 164 -22.02 9.50 9.75
CA GLU A 164 -23.46 9.25 9.88
C GLU A 164 -23.78 7.98 10.69
N THR A 165 -22.77 7.37 11.34
CA THR A 165 -22.92 6.12 12.08
C THR A 165 -21.84 5.95 13.16
N ASN A 166 -22.18 5.22 14.21
CA ASN A 166 -21.23 4.79 15.24
C ASN A 166 -20.51 3.48 14.87
N ASN A 167 -20.90 2.81 13.78
CA ASN A 167 -20.16 1.65 13.29
C ASN A 167 -18.85 2.12 12.61
N ALA A 168 -17.73 1.93 13.29
CA ALA A 168 -16.40 2.37 12.82
C ALA A 168 -16.12 1.93 11.39
N HIS A 169 -16.50 0.69 11.03
CA HIS A 169 -16.28 0.17 9.68
C HIS A 169 -17.07 0.90 8.61
N MET A 170 -18.20 1.51 8.94
CA MET A 170 -19.09 2.19 8.01
C MET A 170 -18.96 3.73 8.05
N GLN A 171 -18.00 4.27 8.78
CA GLN A 171 -17.77 5.70 8.89
C GLN A 171 -17.15 6.29 7.62
N THR A 172 -15.89 6.66 7.65
CA THR A 172 -15.17 7.29 6.55
C THR A 172 -14.21 6.31 5.87
N ARG A 173 -13.63 6.73 4.74
CA ARG A 173 -12.64 5.94 4.00
C ARG A 173 -11.40 6.78 3.69
N MET A 174 -10.72 6.50 2.60
CA MET A 174 -9.42 7.06 2.25
C MET A 174 -9.50 8.56 1.99
N ALA A 175 -9.16 9.36 3.00
CA ALA A 175 -9.08 10.81 2.90
C ALA A 175 -7.77 11.26 2.24
N ARG A 176 -7.81 12.44 1.59
CA ARG A 176 -6.64 13.07 0.96
C ARG A 176 -6.64 14.57 1.26
N LYS A 177 -5.44 15.17 1.29
CA LYS A 177 -5.27 16.63 1.43
C LYS A 177 -5.31 17.28 0.05
N LEU A 178 -6.00 18.41 -0.04
CA LEU A 178 -6.07 19.23 -1.25
C LEU A 178 -4.92 20.26 -1.30
N PRO A 179 -4.56 20.76 -2.48
CA PRO A 179 -3.62 21.88 -2.61
C PRO A 179 -4.06 23.14 -1.86
N SER A 180 -5.38 23.34 -1.66
CA SER A 180 -5.97 24.43 -0.86
C SER A 180 -5.64 24.34 0.64
N GLY A 181 -5.10 23.21 1.11
CA GLY A 181 -4.92 22.90 2.53
C GLY A 181 -6.11 22.22 3.18
N ASN A 182 -7.27 22.14 2.52
CA ASN A 182 -8.43 21.40 2.97
C ASN A 182 -8.26 19.88 2.78
N TYR A 183 -9.20 19.12 3.29
CA TYR A 183 -9.19 17.65 3.23
C TYR A 183 -10.47 17.13 2.58
N ILE A 184 -10.35 16.22 1.62
CA ILE A 184 -11.49 15.49 1.09
C ILE A 184 -11.61 14.16 1.83
N VAL A 185 -12.80 13.88 2.34
CA VAL A 185 -13.10 12.72 3.17
C VAL A 185 -14.33 12.00 2.63
N PRO A 186 -14.18 10.77 2.11
CA PRO A 186 -15.33 9.94 1.72
C PRO A 186 -16.13 9.49 2.95
N HIS A 187 -17.42 9.77 2.96
CA HIS A 187 -18.40 9.36 3.98
C HIS A 187 -19.35 8.33 3.38
N LEU A 188 -19.26 7.05 3.80
CA LEU A 188 -20.01 5.97 3.16
C LEU A 188 -21.51 6.20 3.24
N LEU A 189 -22.04 6.32 4.45
CA LEU A 189 -23.49 6.40 4.69
C LEU A 189 -24.10 7.77 4.38
N ALA A 190 -23.28 8.81 4.24
CA ALA A 190 -23.72 10.08 3.66
C ALA A 190 -23.92 10.00 2.15
N PHE A 191 -23.35 8.95 1.50
CA PHE A 191 -23.23 8.90 0.05
C PHE A 191 -22.60 10.18 -0.50
N ALA A 192 -21.46 10.57 0.09
CA ALA A 192 -20.83 11.84 -0.24
C ALA A 192 -19.34 11.85 0.05
N VAL A 193 -18.62 12.64 -0.73
CA VAL A 193 -17.29 13.14 -0.38
C VAL A 193 -17.46 14.52 0.22
N LYS A 194 -17.00 14.73 1.46
CA LYS A 194 -17.05 16.03 2.14
C LYS A 194 -15.67 16.68 2.13
N GLU A 195 -15.62 17.97 1.91
CA GLU A 195 -14.41 18.79 2.02
C GLU A 195 -14.42 19.53 3.36
N TYR A 196 -13.38 19.31 4.15
CA TYR A 196 -13.18 19.88 5.47
C TYR A 196 -12.06 20.91 5.46
N LYS A 197 -12.26 22.04 6.12
CA LYS A 197 -11.16 22.91 6.55
C LYS A 197 -10.39 22.29 7.71
N PRO A 198 -9.16 22.78 8.01
CA PRO A 198 -8.40 22.32 9.18
C PRO A 198 -9.12 22.52 10.53
N ASP A 199 -10.07 23.45 10.62
CA ASP A 199 -10.89 23.70 11.81
C ASP A 199 -12.09 22.75 11.95
N GLY A 200 -12.31 21.83 11.00
CA GLY A 200 -13.42 20.88 10.99
C GLY A 200 -14.69 21.37 10.29
N THR A 201 -14.69 22.59 9.75
CA THR A 201 -15.83 23.13 8.98
C THR A 201 -15.96 22.41 7.64
N VAL A 202 -17.15 21.88 7.32
CA VAL A 202 -17.46 21.33 6.01
C VAL A 202 -17.82 22.46 5.06
N VAL A 203 -17.04 22.62 3.98
CA VAL A 203 -17.21 23.69 3.00
C VAL A 203 -17.79 23.24 1.66
N ARG A 204 -17.71 21.93 1.38
CA ARG A 204 -18.24 21.33 0.14
C ARG A 204 -18.70 19.90 0.40
N THR A 205 -19.76 19.51 -0.32
CA THR A 205 -20.26 18.12 -0.30
C THR A 205 -20.56 17.69 -1.73
N VAL A 206 -19.89 16.64 -2.20
CA VAL A 206 -20.14 16.00 -3.50
C VAL A 206 -20.93 14.73 -3.26
N LYS A 207 -22.18 14.71 -3.73
CA LYS A 207 -23.07 13.55 -3.57
C LYS A 207 -22.76 12.46 -4.58
N THR A 208 -22.84 11.20 -4.11
CA THR A 208 -22.63 10.01 -4.94
C THR A 208 -23.91 9.19 -5.18
N ASP A 209 -25.01 9.58 -4.54
CA ASP A 209 -26.34 8.98 -4.72
C ASP A 209 -27.21 9.70 -5.77
N LEU A 210 -26.56 10.27 -6.80
CA LEU A 210 -27.24 10.99 -7.86
C LEU A 210 -28.18 10.05 -8.67
N PRO A 211 -29.32 10.56 -9.19
CA PRO A 211 -30.24 9.75 -10.00
C PRO A 211 -29.57 9.11 -11.21
N GLU A 212 -28.69 9.83 -11.91
CA GLU A 212 -27.93 9.35 -13.07
C GLU A 212 -26.92 8.24 -12.73
N LEU A 213 -26.60 8.04 -11.45
CA LEU A 213 -25.79 6.94 -10.94
C LEU A 213 -26.66 5.81 -10.36
N GLY A 214 -27.99 5.89 -10.49
CA GLY A 214 -28.97 4.93 -10.00
C GLY A 214 -29.48 5.21 -8.58
N GLY A 215 -29.10 6.35 -7.97
CA GLY A 215 -29.56 6.75 -6.65
C GLY A 215 -29.03 5.88 -5.50
N ARG A 216 -29.66 6.02 -4.32
CA ARG A 216 -29.22 5.31 -3.09
C ARG A 216 -29.31 3.78 -3.15
N LYS A 217 -30.21 3.22 -3.95
CA LYS A 217 -30.38 1.79 -4.10
C LYS A 217 -29.14 1.07 -4.63
N GLU A 218 -28.34 1.77 -5.43
CA GLU A 218 -27.08 1.24 -5.99
C GLU A 218 -25.94 1.16 -4.97
N ARG A 219 -26.14 1.68 -3.74
CA ARG A 219 -25.13 1.71 -2.69
C ARG A 219 -23.81 2.29 -3.17
N ASN A 220 -23.89 3.42 -3.86
CA ASN A 220 -22.74 4.17 -4.38
C ASN A 220 -21.92 4.79 -3.24
N TRP A 221 -21.36 3.96 -2.37
CA TRP A 221 -20.57 4.39 -1.22
C TRP A 221 -19.18 4.85 -1.68
N PRO A 222 -18.78 6.12 -1.43
CA PRO A 222 -17.46 6.59 -1.83
C PRO A 222 -16.38 5.93 -0.96
N PHE A 223 -15.38 5.31 -1.61
CA PHE A 223 -14.27 4.67 -0.89
C PHE A 223 -12.99 5.49 -0.96
N THR A 224 -12.55 5.87 -2.15
CA THR A 224 -11.40 6.74 -2.38
C THR A 224 -11.87 7.95 -3.17
N ALA A 225 -11.39 9.13 -2.80
CA ALA A 225 -11.55 10.36 -3.57
C ALA A 225 -10.17 10.94 -3.87
N ILE A 226 -9.88 11.16 -5.15
CA ILE A 226 -8.61 11.65 -5.64
C ILE A 226 -8.85 12.99 -6.33
N HIS A 227 -8.13 14.03 -5.90
CA HIS A 227 -8.16 15.33 -6.56
C HIS A 227 -7.38 15.25 -7.88
N LEU A 228 -8.02 15.68 -8.96
CA LEU A 228 -7.42 15.74 -10.29
C LEU A 228 -7.09 17.19 -10.67
N ASN A 229 -6.17 17.34 -11.61
CA ASN A 229 -5.89 18.64 -12.23
C ASN A 229 -7.20 19.23 -12.80
N GLY A 230 -7.42 20.52 -12.57
CA GLY A 230 -8.67 21.18 -12.93
C GLY A 230 -9.78 21.12 -11.87
N GLY A 231 -9.51 20.49 -10.71
CA GLY A 231 -10.42 20.50 -9.55
C GLY A 231 -11.48 19.39 -9.53
N ASN A 232 -11.46 18.50 -10.53
CA ASN A 232 -12.33 17.32 -10.54
C ASN A 232 -11.94 16.35 -9.43
N LEU A 233 -12.89 15.52 -8.99
CA LEU A 233 -12.66 14.42 -8.04
C LEU A 233 -12.93 13.08 -8.72
N LEU A 234 -11.94 12.19 -8.74
CA LEU A 234 -12.10 10.80 -9.13
C LEU A 234 -12.48 9.99 -7.90
N VAL A 235 -13.62 9.31 -7.94
CA VAL A 235 -14.18 8.60 -6.78
C VAL A 235 -14.52 7.16 -7.16
N ASN A 236 -13.97 6.21 -6.39
CA ASN A 236 -14.37 4.80 -6.48
C ASN A 236 -15.59 4.58 -5.60
N LEU A 237 -16.67 4.05 -6.18
CA LEU A 237 -17.95 3.79 -5.52
C LEU A 237 -18.06 2.30 -5.23
N THR A 238 -17.60 1.90 -4.03
CA THR A 238 -17.71 0.52 -3.57
C THR A 238 -19.17 0.08 -3.45
N ASN A 239 -19.46 -1.20 -3.60
CA ASN A 239 -20.79 -1.77 -3.77
C ASN A 239 -21.55 -1.27 -5.03
N GLY A 240 -21.44 0.00 -5.39
CA GLY A 240 -21.98 0.57 -6.62
C GLY A 240 -21.25 0.11 -7.90
N ASN A 241 -20.08 -0.54 -7.74
CA ASN A 241 -19.28 -1.13 -8.82
C ASN A 241 -19.01 -0.18 -9.99
N LYS A 242 -18.58 1.03 -9.66
CA LYS A 242 -18.19 2.06 -10.64
C LYS A 242 -17.14 3.01 -10.12
N THR A 243 -16.43 3.64 -11.05
CA THR A 243 -15.55 4.78 -10.79
C THR A 243 -16.11 5.99 -11.52
N VAL A 244 -16.21 7.12 -10.81
CA VAL A 244 -16.84 8.34 -11.30
C VAL A 244 -15.91 9.52 -11.11
N GLU A 245 -15.82 10.37 -12.14
CA GLU A 245 -15.18 11.67 -12.07
C GLU A 245 -16.26 12.75 -11.93
N PHE A 246 -16.21 13.50 -10.84
CA PHE A 246 -17.11 14.63 -10.58
C PHE A 246 -16.39 15.94 -10.88
N ASP A 247 -17.08 16.85 -11.53
CA ASP A 247 -16.59 18.22 -11.73
C ASP A 247 -16.59 19.04 -10.40
N PRO A 248 -16.03 20.26 -10.39
CA PRO A 248 -16.04 21.09 -9.18
C PRO A 248 -17.44 21.41 -8.65
N LYS A 249 -18.49 21.34 -9.49
CA LYS A 249 -19.90 21.54 -9.09
C LYS A 249 -20.58 20.25 -8.61
N GLY A 250 -19.86 19.12 -8.60
CA GLY A 250 -20.39 17.81 -8.18
C GLY A 250 -21.22 17.10 -9.24
N LYS A 251 -21.18 17.52 -10.51
CA LYS A 251 -21.81 16.83 -11.63
C LYS A 251 -20.89 15.72 -12.16
N VAL A 252 -21.49 14.65 -12.71
CA VAL A 252 -20.74 13.57 -13.34
C VAL A 252 -20.11 14.05 -14.64
N ALA A 253 -18.77 14.12 -14.67
CA ALA A 253 -17.99 14.45 -15.85
C ALA A 253 -17.58 13.23 -16.67
N TRP A 254 -17.36 12.08 -15.99
CA TRP A 254 -17.01 10.81 -16.59
C TRP A 254 -17.35 9.66 -15.63
N ARG A 255 -17.72 8.50 -16.16
CA ARG A 255 -17.91 7.29 -15.37
C ARG A 255 -17.54 6.04 -16.15
N VAL A 256 -17.10 5.01 -15.43
CA VAL A 256 -16.94 3.64 -15.91
C VAL A 256 -17.56 2.68 -14.92
N ASP A 257 -18.24 1.65 -15.42
CA ASP A 257 -18.91 0.61 -14.65
C ASP A 257 -18.85 -0.74 -15.40
N ASN A 258 -19.48 -1.77 -14.85
CA ASN A 258 -19.44 -3.12 -15.40
C ASN A 258 -20.03 -3.26 -16.81
N SER A 259 -20.88 -2.35 -17.26
CA SER A 259 -21.40 -2.37 -18.64
C SER A 259 -20.32 -2.06 -19.68
N HIS A 260 -19.27 -1.33 -19.27
CA HIS A 260 -18.14 -0.96 -20.10
C HIS A 260 -17.00 -2.01 -20.06
N VAL A 261 -16.81 -2.64 -18.89
CA VAL A 261 -15.61 -3.46 -18.62
C VAL A 261 -15.90 -4.95 -18.36
N GLY A 262 -17.08 -5.43 -18.71
CA GLY A 262 -17.40 -6.87 -18.70
C GLY A 262 -17.29 -7.54 -17.34
N GLY A 263 -17.79 -6.92 -16.26
CA GLY A 263 -17.85 -7.52 -14.93
C GLY A 263 -16.56 -7.44 -14.10
N ARG A 264 -15.60 -6.60 -14.47
CA ARG A 264 -14.32 -6.44 -13.74
C ARG A 264 -14.46 -5.75 -12.41
N PHE A 265 -15.46 -4.89 -12.25
CA PHE A 265 -15.76 -4.29 -10.96
C PHE A 265 -16.40 -5.27 -9.98
N ALA A 266 -15.83 -5.35 -8.78
CA ALA A 266 -16.47 -5.90 -7.59
C ALA A 266 -15.89 -5.16 -6.37
N ASP A 267 -16.72 -4.36 -5.71
CA ASP A 267 -16.35 -3.50 -4.57
C ASP A 267 -15.06 -2.68 -4.83
N PRO A 268 -15.04 -1.76 -5.82
CA PRO A 268 -13.86 -0.97 -6.08
C PRO A 268 -13.50 -0.11 -4.86
N CYS A 269 -12.23 -0.15 -4.48
CA CYS A 269 -11.70 0.57 -3.32
C CYS A 269 -10.73 1.68 -3.75
N GLY A 270 -9.45 1.37 -3.83
CA GLY A 270 -8.40 2.30 -4.23
C GLY A 270 -8.19 2.40 -5.73
N GLY A 271 -7.27 3.25 -6.11
CA GLY A 271 -6.88 3.43 -7.51
C GLY A 271 -6.09 4.70 -7.73
N GLN A 272 -5.71 4.92 -8.98
CA GLN A 272 -4.86 6.05 -9.36
C GLN A 272 -5.22 6.56 -10.76
N ARG A 273 -5.20 7.89 -10.95
CA ARG A 273 -5.14 8.50 -12.28
C ARG A 273 -3.69 8.58 -12.72
N LEU A 274 -3.36 7.96 -13.83
CA LEU A 274 -2.02 7.99 -14.42
C LEU A 274 -1.78 9.26 -15.25
N ARG A 275 -0.52 9.55 -15.54
CA ARG A 275 -0.12 10.74 -16.32
C ARG A 275 -0.70 10.77 -17.72
N ASN A 276 -0.91 9.60 -18.33
CA ASN A 276 -1.54 9.48 -19.66
C ASN A 276 -3.07 9.68 -19.64
N GLY A 277 -3.67 9.93 -18.47
CA GLY A 277 -5.11 10.10 -18.30
C GLY A 277 -5.88 8.81 -18.03
N ASN A 278 -5.25 7.65 -18.09
CA ASN A 278 -5.87 6.37 -17.75
C ASN A 278 -6.12 6.26 -16.25
N THR A 279 -7.01 5.36 -15.86
CA THR A 279 -7.36 5.13 -14.46
C THR A 279 -7.11 3.68 -14.09
N VAL A 280 -6.28 3.46 -13.07
CA VAL A 280 -6.07 2.14 -12.44
C VAL A 280 -7.04 2.00 -11.28
N ILE A 281 -7.67 0.83 -11.16
CA ILE A 281 -8.77 0.56 -10.22
C ILE A 281 -8.52 -0.76 -9.50
N CYS A 282 -8.63 -0.77 -8.18
CA CYS A 282 -8.63 -1.97 -7.35
C CYS A 282 -10.03 -2.56 -7.25
N SER A 283 -10.21 -3.80 -7.67
CA SER A 283 -11.46 -4.55 -7.55
C SER A 283 -11.42 -5.49 -6.33
N TYR A 284 -11.48 -4.90 -5.13
CA TYR A 284 -11.28 -5.57 -3.85
C TYR A 284 -12.15 -6.80 -3.63
N GLY A 285 -13.43 -6.71 -4.00
CA GLY A 285 -14.42 -7.77 -3.85
C GLY A 285 -14.35 -8.86 -4.92
N GLN A 286 -13.49 -8.74 -5.93
CA GLN A 286 -13.41 -9.72 -7.02
C GLN A 286 -12.87 -11.06 -6.53
N LYS A 287 -13.77 -12.06 -6.48
CA LYS A 287 -13.47 -13.41 -6.01
C LYS A 287 -13.20 -14.41 -7.15
N LYS A 288 -13.62 -14.08 -8.37
CA LYS A 288 -13.46 -14.96 -9.51
C LYS A 288 -11.97 -15.06 -9.89
N GLY A 289 -11.47 -16.26 -10.12
CA GLY A 289 -10.07 -16.51 -10.44
C GLY A 289 -9.67 -16.05 -11.84
N ASP A 290 -10.62 -16.01 -12.75
CA ASP A 290 -10.48 -15.58 -14.14
C ASP A 290 -10.67 -14.07 -14.36
N MET A 291 -10.96 -13.32 -13.29
CA MET A 291 -11.11 -11.87 -13.33
C MET A 291 -9.94 -11.15 -12.65
N PRO A 292 -9.54 -9.97 -13.18
CA PRO A 292 -8.43 -9.21 -12.62
C PRO A 292 -8.77 -8.66 -11.24
N LYS A 293 -7.75 -8.50 -10.42
CA LYS A 293 -7.83 -7.86 -9.09
C LYS A 293 -7.59 -6.36 -9.16
N ILE A 294 -6.82 -5.94 -10.16
CA ILE A 294 -6.55 -4.55 -10.49
C ILE A 294 -6.61 -4.44 -12.01
N PHE A 295 -7.20 -3.37 -12.52
CA PHE A 295 -7.27 -3.14 -13.97
C PHE A 295 -7.16 -1.66 -14.29
N GLU A 296 -6.74 -1.34 -15.50
CA GLU A 296 -6.61 0.01 -16.04
C GLU A 296 -7.57 0.23 -17.20
N VAL A 297 -8.22 1.37 -17.20
CA VAL A 297 -9.09 1.82 -18.29
C VAL A 297 -8.60 3.15 -18.86
N ASN A 298 -8.75 3.33 -20.16
CA ASN A 298 -8.53 4.61 -20.82
C ASN A 298 -9.74 5.55 -20.68
N ARG A 299 -9.67 6.74 -21.27
CA ARG A 299 -10.78 7.73 -21.22
C ARG A 299 -12.01 7.27 -22.02
N GLU A 300 -11.82 6.40 -23.00
CA GLU A 300 -12.84 5.73 -23.82
C GLU A 300 -13.50 4.55 -23.08
N LYS A 301 -13.04 4.26 -21.83
CA LYS A 301 -13.55 3.20 -20.94
C LYS A 301 -13.16 1.78 -21.40
N GLU A 302 -12.17 1.67 -22.25
CA GLU A 302 -11.62 0.40 -22.67
C GLU A 302 -10.60 -0.10 -21.65
N VAL A 303 -10.60 -1.42 -21.38
CA VAL A 303 -9.59 -2.06 -20.53
C VAL A 303 -8.30 -2.21 -21.33
N VAL A 304 -7.22 -1.58 -20.85
CA VAL A 304 -5.92 -1.55 -21.52
C VAL A 304 -4.85 -2.37 -20.80
N TRP A 305 -5.04 -2.62 -19.50
CA TRP A 305 -4.16 -3.46 -18.69
C TRP A 305 -4.92 -4.12 -17.54
N GLU A 306 -4.45 -5.30 -17.12
CA GLU A 306 -5.06 -6.12 -16.09
C GLU A 306 -3.99 -6.84 -15.26
N TYR A 307 -4.25 -7.00 -13.97
CA TYR A 307 -3.43 -7.79 -13.05
C TYR A 307 -4.25 -8.91 -12.41
N PHE A 308 -3.78 -10.13 -12.58
CA PHE A 308 -4.40 -11.36 -12.10
C PHE A 308 -3.56 -11.98 -10.99
N ASN A 309 -4.17 -12.22 -9.86
CA ASN A 309 -3.64 -13.05 -8.77
C ASN A 309 -4.80 -13.47 -7.86
N PRO A 310 -5.19 -14.76 -7.80
CA PRO A 310 -6.34 -15.23 -7.02
C PRO A 310 -6.19 -15.00 -5.52
N GLU A 311 -4.97 -14.88 -5.01
CA GLU A 311 -4.67 -14.67 -3.59
C GLU A 311 -4.81 -13.20 -3.17
N VAL A 312 -4.90 -12.26 -4.10
CA VAL A 312 -4.92 -10.82 -3.82
C VAL A 312 -6.33 -10.29 -3.65
N ARG A 313 -6.51 -9.49 -2.61
CA ARG A 313 -7.63 -8.57 -2.41
C ARG A 313 -7.04 -7.16 -2.21
N ALA A 314 -6.98 -6.38 -3.27
CA ALA A 314 -6.35 -5.07 -3.27
C ALA A 314 -7.29 -3.98 -2.75
N HIS A 315 -6.93 -3.33 -1.64
CA HIS A 315 -7.61 -2.12 -1.15
C HIS A 315 -7.10 -0.86 -1.84
N GLU A 316 -5.78 -0.79 -2.03
CA GLU A 316 -5.13 0.34 -2.67
C GLU A 316 -4.03 -0.16 -3.61
N VAL A 317 -3.76 0.63 -4.63
CA VAL A 317 -2.64 0.46 -5.55
C VAL A 317 -1.93 1.79 -5.74
N HIS A 318 -0.61 1.77 -5.69
CA HIS A 318 0.23 2.89 -6.07
C HIS A 318 1.14 2.46 -7.21
N VAL A 319 0.84 2.91 -8.42
CA VAL A 319 1.66 2.68 -9.63
C VAL A 319 2.87 3.61 -9.58
N ILE A 320 4.05 3.02 -9.64
CA ILE A 320 5.34 3.71 -9.55
C ILE A 320 5.87 4.07 -10.92
N THR A 321 5.85 3.07 -11.82
CA THR A 321 6.27 3.24 -13.21
C THR A 321 5.30 2.58 -14.17
N THR A 322 5.20 3.14 -15.36
CA THR A 322 4.57 2.54 -16.54
C THR A 322 5.63 2.44 -17.64
N ASN A 323 5.97 1.21 -18.06
CA ASN A 323 7.01 0.98 -19.06
C ASN A 323 8.30 1.75 -18.74
N ARG A 324 8.80 1.62 -17.50
CA ARG A 324 9.99 2.27 -16.92
C ARG A 324 9.90 3.80 -16.76
N LYS A 325 8.77 4.43 -17.09
CA LYS A 325 8.57 5.86 -16.90
C LYS A 325 7.87 6.12 -15.56
N PRO A 326 8.38 7.00 -14.68
CA PRO A 326 7.74 7.30 -13.40
C PRO A 326 6.33 7.91 -13.57
N GLU A 327 5.38 7.44 -12.77
CA GLU A 327 4.02 8.01 -12.74
C GLU A 327 3.90 9.21 -11.77
N GLY A 328 4.80 9.32 -10.83
CA GLY A 328 4.78 10.36 -9.80
C GLY A 328 3.83 10.04 -8.63
N LEU A 329 3.94 10.87 -7.61
CA LEU A 329 3.07 10.83 -6.41
C LEU A 329 1.88 11.75 -6.62
#